data_1bedbd9c180afcdf0abd81c090d2bea8
#
_entry.id   1bedbd9c180afcdf0abd81c090d2bea8
#
_cell.length_a   1.000
_cell.length_b   1.000
_cell.length_c   1.000
_cell.angle_alpha   90.00
_cell.angle_beta   90.00
_cell.angle_gamma   90.00
#
_symmetry.space_group_name_H-M   'P 1'
#
loop_
_entity.id
_entity.type
_entity.pdbx_description
1 polymer ?
#
loop_
_entity_poly.entity_id
_entity_poly.type
_entity_poly.pdbx_seq_one_letter_code
_entity_poly.pdbx_strand_id
1 'polypeptide(L)'
;MAEPCQLYLKVRISRSRLDDYLRHEAGSAACFKDLEHWLDGNRHRRGGLTWSELCELGQGTTAAAWVSGWGRHQRSPAWNHYDDATQTWSLGVLEFPESRDWIIGAINVFRRVAEYKDLPGTDYLLIYEYLFGKGTVVAAVELTPGASRILEEPPPLRLTAEADRTMNSLLRAMDVSAPYAAQRNSDTDTHKQRF
;
A
#
# COMPACT_ATOMS: atom_id res chain seq x y z
N MET A 1 13.63 9.86 -12.89
CA MET A 1 12.20 9.78 -12.56
C MET A 1 12.04 8.62 -11.63
N ALA A 2 11.38 8.84 -10.50
CA ALA A 2 11.11 7.83 -9.52
C ALA A 2 10.02 6.89 -10.07
N GLU A 3 10.15 5.59 -9.84
CA GLU A 3 9.17 4.61 -10.29
C GLU A 3 7.98 4.58 -9.33
N PRO A 4 6.73 4.65 -9.80
CA PRO A 4 5.60 4.49 -8.91
C PRO A 4 5.61 3.09 -8.30
N CYS A 5 5.39 3.03 -7.00
CA CYS A 5 5.15 1.77 -6.32
C CYS A 5 3.69 1.31 -6.50
N GLN A 6 3.42 0.09 -6.17
CA GLN A 6 2.08 -0.43 -5.93
C GLN A 6 1.94 -0.83 -4.47
N LEU A 7 0.75 -0.63 -3.91
CA LEU A 7 0.39 -1.16 -2.61
C LEU A 7 -0.69 -2.23 -2.80
N TYR A 8 -0.48 -3.38 -2.22
CA TYR A 8 -1.43 -4.49 -2.18
C TYR A 8 -1.59 -4.99 -0.75
N LEU A 9 -2.82 -5.01 -0.29
CA LEU A 9 -3.20 -5.60 0.99
C LEU A 9 -4.31 -6.63 0.75
N LYS A 10 -4.15 -7.80 1.35
CA LYS A 10 -5.19 -8.82 1.42
C LYS A 10 -5.20 -9.40 2.81
N VAL A 11 -6.37 -9.36 3.46
CA VAL A 11 -6.52 -9.86 4.82
C VAL A 11 -7.85 -10.55 5.02
N ARG A 12 -7.84 -11.71 5.66
CA ARG A 12 -9.04 -12.43 6.11
C ARG A 12 -9.46 -11.90 7.47
N ILE A 13 -10.63 -11.31 7.51
CA ILE A 13 -11.17 -10.61 8.69
C ILE A 13 -12.69 -10.59 8.59
N SER A 14 -13.42 -10.77 9.68
CA SER A 14 -14.87 -10.62 9.66
C SER A 14 -15.29 -9.16 9.35
N ARG A 15 -16.46 -8.98 8.76
CA ARG A 15 -16.98 -7.65 8.37
C ARG A 15 -17.04 -6.70 9.57
N SER A 16 -17.54 -7.17 10.70
CA SER A 16 -17.67 -6.34 11.90
C SER A 16 -16.31 -5.85 12.41
N ARG A 17 -15.29 -6.72 12.41
CA ARG A 17 -13.95 -6.38 12.84
C ARG A 17 -13.25 -5.44 11.85
N LEU A 18 -13.50 -5.61 10.54
CA LEU A 18 -13.05 -4.67 9.53
C LEU A 18 -13.66 -3.29 9.73
N ASP A 19 -14.97 -3.21 9.99
CA ASP A 19 -15.65 -1.94 10.24
C ASP A 19 -15.12 -1.24 11.50
N ASP A 20 -14.78 -2.01 12.54
CA ASP A 20 -14.15 -1.49 13.75
C ASP A 20 -12.74 -0.93 13.43
N TYR A 21 -11.93 -1.68 12.70
CA TYR A 21 -10.61 -1.23 12.27
C TYR A 21 -10.66 0.04 11.41
N LEU A 22 -11.55 0.09 10.42
CA LEU A 22 -11.67 1.23 9.51
C LEU A 22 -12.05 2.53 10.23
N ARG A 23 -12.78 2.45 11.35
CA ARG A 23 -13.22 3.61 12.16
C ARG A 23 -12.19 4.07 13.19
N HIS A 24 -11.31 3.18 13.63
CA HIS A 24 -10.29 3.54 14.63
C HIS A 24 -9.18 4.39 14.03
N GLU A 25 -8.74 5.38 14.78
CA GLU A 25 -7.56 6.16 14.45
C GLU A 25 -6.28 5.37 14.69
N ALA A 26 -5.36 5.46 13.78
CA ALA A 26 -4.04 4.88 13.96
C ALA A 26 -3.30 5.61 15.08
N GLY A 27 -2.82 4.84 16.05
CA GLY A 27 -1.92 5.36 17.09
C GLY A 27 -0.49 5.48 16.61
N SER A 28 0.39 5.93 17.50
CA SER A 28 1.83 6.01 17.22
C SER A 28 2.41 4.63 16.85
N ALA A 29 3.29 4.59 15.86
CA ALA A 29 4.03 3.39 15.47
C ALA A 29 5.18 3.02 16.44
N ALA A 30 5.41 3.78 17.49
CA ALA A 30 6.46 3.50 18.48
C ALA A 30 6.35 2.11 19.14
N CYS A 31 5.15 1.49 19.09
CA CYS A 31 4.93 0.12 19.55
C CYS A 31 5.54 -0.96 18.62
N PHE A 32 5.91 -0.59 17.40
CA PHE A 32 6.42 -1.53 16.39
C PHE A 32 7.96 -1.51 16.34
N LYS A 33 8.61 -2.28 17.19
CA LYS A 33 10.07 -2.33 17.31
C LYS A 33 10.78 -2.77 16.01
N ASP A 34 10.15 -3.61 15.21
CA ASP A 34 10.68 -4.09 13.94
C ASP A 34 10.74 -3.00 12.87
N LEU A 35 9.94 -1.93 12.99
CA LEU A 35 10.01 -0.79 12.07
C LEU A 35 11.35 -0.05 12.18
N GLU A 36 11.87 0.14 13.40
CA GLU A 36 13.16 0.77 13.62
C GLU A 36 14.29 -0.05 12.98
N HIS A 37 14.29 -1.36 13.23
CA HIS A 37 15.27 -2.27 12.65
C HIS A 37 15.24 -2.29 11.11
N TRP A 38 14.02 -2.36 10.54
CA TRP A 38 13.83 -2.30 9.08
C TRP A 38 14.36 -0.98 8.49
N LEU A 39 14.14 0.15 9.16
CA LEU A 39 14.64 1.46 8.74
C LEU A 39 16.15 1.57 8.83
N ASP A 40 16.78 0.93 9.80
CA ASP A 40 18.25 0.89 9.91
C ASP A 40 18.88 0.11 8.75
N GLY A 41 18.28 -0.98 8.33
CA GLY A 41 18.64 -1.72 7.10
C GLY A 41 18.39 -0.92 5.81
N ASN A 42 17.46 0.03 5.86
CA ASN A 42 17.02 0.87 4.73
C ASN A 42 17.32 2.37 4.99
N ARG A 43 18.56 2.69 5.42
CA ARG A 43 18.95 4.06 5.85
C ARG A 43 18.64 5.15 4.83
N HIS A 44 18.73 4.86 3.54
CA HIS A 44 18.34 5.78 2.47
C HIS A 44 16.87 6.19 2.54
N ARG A 45 16.01 5.38 3.18
CA ARG A 45 14.58 5.66 3.41
C ARG A 45 14.32 6.46 4.69
N ARG A 46 15.28 6.55 5.61
CA ARG A 46 15.12 7.31 6.87
C ARG A 46 15.17 8.83 6.63
N GLY A 47 16.02 9.30 5.72
CA GLY A 47 16.23 10.72 5.42
C GLY A 47 16.59 11.52 6.66
N GLY A 48 16.12 12.76 6.74
CA GLY A 48 16.37 13.67 7.86
C GLY A 48 15.37 13.58 9.02
N LEU A 49 14.36 12.69 8.96
CA LEU A 49 13.36 12.58 10.03
C LEU A 49 13.92 11.83 11.23
N THR A 50 13.54 12.29 12.41
CA THR A 50 13.81 11.62 13.68
C THR A 50 12.91 10.40 13.84
N TRP A 51 13.26 9.50 14.75
CA TRP A 51 12.42 8.33 15.08
C TRP A 51 11.02 8.75 15.54
N SER A 52 10.91 9.83 16.35
CA SER A 52 9.63 10.34 16.81
C SER A 52 8.74 10.76 15.64
N GLU A 53 9.26 11.56 14.71
CA GLU A 53 8.51 12.00 13.52
C GLU A 53 8.07 10.83 12.65
N LEU A 54 8.91 9.81 12.49
CA LEU A 54 8.56 8.60 11.75
C LEU A 54 7.43 7.81 12.41
N CYS A 55 7.41 7.75 13.75
CA CYS A 55 6.36 7.07 14.51
C CYS A 55 5.01 7.81 14.46
N GLU A 56 5.02 9.10 14.19
CA GLU A 56 3.80 9.92 14.08
C GLU A 56 3.16 9.86 12.69
N LEU A 57 3.88 9.35 11.68
CA LEU A 57 3.33 9.22 10.33
C LEU A 57 2.08 8.32 10.32
N GLY A 58 0.96 8.87 9.89
CA GLY A 58 -0.34 8.20 9.88
C GLY A 58 -1.11 8.26 11.20
N GLN A 59 -0.52 8.76 12.29
CA GLN A 59 -1.19 8.92 13.57
C GLN A 59 -2.37 9.90 13.46
N GLY A 60 -3.45 9.64 14.22
CA GLY A 60 -4.66 10.47 14.21
C GLY A 60 -5.50 10.36 12.94
N THR A 61 -5.10 9.49 12.00
CA THR A 61 -5.83 9.25 10.75
C THR A 61 -6.46 7.87 10.79
N THR A 62 -7.71 7.74 10.35
CA THR A 62 -8.37 6.43 10.25
C THR A 62 -7.95 5.71 8.97
N ALA A 63 -7.95 4.37 9.01
CA ALA A 63 -7.73 3.58 7.80
C ALA A 63 -8.78 3.89 6.72
N ALA A 64 -10.03 4.16 7.11
CA ALA A 64 -11.08 4.62 6.19
C ALA A 64 -10.74 5.94 5.48
N ALA A 65 -10.13 6.90 6.19
CA ALA A 65 -9.70 8.17 5.60
C ALA A 65 -8.57 7.94 4.57
N TRP A 66 -7.62 7.07 4.88
CA TRP A 66 -6.57 6.67 3.94
C TRP A 66 -7.15 6.04 2.68
N VAL A 67 -7.99 5.01 2.81
CA VAL A 67 -8.64 4.32 1.69
C VAL A 67 -9.48 5.28 0.85
N SER A 68 -10.26 6.17 1.50
CA SER A 68 -11.09 7.16 0.80
C SER A 68 -10.25 8.24 0.10
N GLY A 69 -9.10 8.60 0.68
CA GLY A 69 -8.15 9.53 0.09
C GLY A 69 -7.66 9.04 -1.28
N TRP A 70 -7.29 7.77 -1.38
CA TRP A 70 -6.85 7.16 -2.65
C TRP A 70 -7.97 7.09 -3.68
N GLY A 71 -9.17 6.71 -3.29
CA GLY A 71 -10.32 6.62 -4.21
C GLY A 71 -10.72 7.95 -4.86
N ARG A 72 -10.30 9.08 -4.29
CA ARG A 72 -10.54 10.43 -4.84
C ARG A 72 -9.46 10.92 -5.79
N HIS A 73 -8.29 10.29 -5.78
CA HIS A 73 -7.18 10.66 -6.65
C HIS A 73 -7.40 10.09 -8.05
N GLN A 74 -7.78 10.93 -9.00
CA GLN A 74 -7.97 10.55 -10.41
C GLN A 74 -6.71 9.93 -11.06
N ARG A 75 -5.52 10.19 -10.48
CA ARG A 75 -4.23 9.70 -10.97
C ARG A 75 -3.70 8.45 -10.28
N SER A 76 -4.33 8.04 -9.18
CA SER A 76 -3.92 6.86 -8.42
C SER A 76 -5.12 5.95 -8.22
N PRO A 77 -5.49 5.17 -9.23
CA PRO A 77 -6.63 4.27 -9.12
C PRO A 77 -6.43 3.32 -7.94
N ALA A 78 -7.39 3.33 -7.04
CA ALA A 78 -7.41 2.47 -5.88
C ALA A 78 -8.62 1.55 -5.94
N TRP A 79 -8.43 0.32 -5.51
CA TRP A 79 -9.46 -0.67 -5.39
C TRP A 79 -9.61 -1.08 -3.94
N ASN A 80 -10.83 -1.10 -3.48
CA ASN A 80 -11.20 -1.50 -2.13
C ASN A 80 -12.41 -2.42 -2.21
N HIS A 81 -12.22 -3.67 -1.83
CA HIS A 81 -13.26 -4.70 -1.94
C HIS A 81 -13.26 -5.62 -0.73
N TYR A 82 -14.45 -5.98 -0.29
CA TYR A 82 -14.66 -7.02 0.69
C TYR A 82 -15.53 -8.12 0.10
N ASP A 83 -15.02 -9.33 0.12
CA ASP A 83 -15.73 -10.54 -0.29
C ASP A 83 -16.35 -11.21 0.96
N ASP A 84 -17.68 -11.14 1.05
CA ASP A 84 -18.43 -11.74 2.17
C ASP A 84 -18.33 -13.27 2.19
N ALA A 85 -18.19 -13.92 1.03
CA ALA A 85 -18.14 -15.38 0.96
C ALA A 85 -16.83 -15.94 1.53
N THR A 86 -15.72 -15.25 1.29
CA THR A 86 -14.40 -15.65 1.81
C THR A 86 -13.97 -14.85 3.03
N GLN A 87 -14.78 -13.89 3.47
CA GLN A 87 -14.47 -12.93 4.53
C GLN A 87 -13.10 -12.27 4.33
N THR A 88 -12.86 -11.82 3.11
CA THR A 88 -11.56 -11.27 2.71
C THR A 88 -11.69 -9.81 2.32
N TRP A 89 -10.95 -8.95 2.98
CA TRP A 89 -10.74 -7.57 2.58
C TRP A 89 -9.48 -7.45 1.72
N SER A 90 -9.61 -6.75 0.60
CA SER A 90 -8.50 -6.50 -0.31
C SER A 90 -8.47 -5.02 -0.69
N LEU A 91 -7.28 -4.45 -0.69
CA LEU A 91 -6.99 -3.08 -1.08
C LEU A 91 -5.84 -3.08 -2.08
N GLY A 92 -5.99 -2.37 -3.18
CA GLY A 92 -4.93 -2.14 -4.17
C GLY A 92 -4.82 -0.66 -4.51
N VAL A 93 -3.60 -0.14 -4.61
CA VAL A 93 -3.29 1.21 -5.10
C VAL A 93 -2.24 1.08 -6.19
N LEU A 94 -2.60 1.49 -7.44
CA LEU A 94 -1.76 1.26 -8.62
C LEU A 94 -0.59 2.24 -8.74
N GLU A 95 -0.78 3.48 -8.37
CA GLU A 95 0.26 4.51 -8.37
C GLU A 95 0.48 5.00 -6.94
N PHE A 96 1.05 4.11 -6.12
CA PHE A 96 1.38 4.44 -4.74
C PHE A 96 2.64 5.31 -4.71
N PRO A 97 2.67 6.44 -3.98
CA PRO A 97 3.86 7.28 -3.89
C PRO A 97 5.04 6.52 -3.29
N GLU A 98 6.18 6.59 -3.97
CA GLU A 98 7.42 6.00 -3.48
C GLU A 98 8.09 6.81 -2.37
N SER A 99 7.55 8.00 -2.04
CA SER A 99 8.13 8.81 -0.98
C SER A 99 8.04 8.04 0.35
N ARG A 100 9.12 8.14 1.08
CA ARG A 100 9.28 7.47 2.37
C ARG A 100 8.10 7.69 3.32
N ASP A 101 7.62 8.93 3.42
CA ASP A 101 6.58 9.30 4.36
C ASP A 101 5.27 8.56 4.06
N TRP A 102 4.96 8.38 2.77
CA TRP A 102 3.82 7.60 2.34
C TRP A 102 4.01 6.10 2.62
N ILE A 103 5.20 5.56 2.36
CA ILE A 103 5.51 4.14 2.61
C ILE A 103 5.39 3.83 4.10
N ILE A 104 6.05 4.63 4.96
CA ILE A 104 6.02 4.43 6.41
C ILE A 104 4.63 4.68 6.98
N GLY A 105 3.96 5.74 6.55
CA GLY A 105 2.58 6.03 6.95
C GLY A 105 1.62 4.89 6.59
N ALA A 106 1.72 4.32 5.39
CA ALA A 106 0.92 3.17 4.99
C ALA A 106 1.24 1.93 5.83
N ILE A 107 2.51 1.65 6.09
CA ILE A 107 2.90 0.55 6.99
C ILE A 107 2.29 0.77 8.37
N ASN A 108 2.42 1.97 8.94
CA ASN A 108 1.89 2.28 10.27
C ASN A 108 0.37 2.13 10.37
N VAL A 109 -0.35 2.58 9.35
CA VAL A 109 -1.81 2.47 9.32
C VAL A 109 -2.24 1.02 9.07
N PHE A 110 -1.82 0.43 7.95
CA PHE A 110 -2.41 -0.83 7.49
C PHE A 110 -1.95 -2.06 8.26
N ARG A 111 -0.76 -2.09 8.86
CA ARG A 111 -0.34 -3.22 9.69
C ARG A 111 -1.21 -3.41 10.95
N ARG A 112 -1.88 -2.35 11.40
CA ARG A 112 -2.77 -2.39 12.56
C ARG A 112 -4.03 -3.23 12.33
N VAL A 113 -4.38 -3.55 11.10
CA VAL A 113 -5.47 -4.49 10.83
C VAL A 113 -5.27 -5.83 11.54
N ALA A 114 -4.02 -6.21 11.82
CA ALA A 114 -3.68 -7.42 12.56
C ALA A 114 -4.26 -7.42 13.99
N GLU A 115 -4.41 -6.26 14.63
CA GLU A 115 -5.00 -6.11 15.97
C GLU A 115 -6.50 -6.44 15.98
N TYR A 116 -7.13 -6.33 14.81
CA TYR A 116 -8.57 -6.60 14.61
C TYR A 116 -8.82 -7.94 13.91
N LYS A 117 -7.78 -8.55 13.35
CA LYS A 117 -7.90 -9.81 12.62
C LYS A 117 -8.33 -10.93 13.55
N ASP A 118 -9.52 -11.47 13.31
CA ASP A 118 -10.16 -12.52 14.09
C ASP A 118 -10.15 -13.90 13.40
N LEU A 119 -9.85 -13.93 12.10
CA LEU A 119 -9.77 -15.17 11.34
C LEU A 119 -8.34 -15.71 11.29
N PRO A 120 -8.17 -17.04 11.37
CA PRO A 120 -6.85 -17.67 11.41
C PRO A 120 -6.10 -17.53 10.07
N GLY A 121 -4.78 -17.69 10.15
CA GLY A 121 -3.86 -17.72 9.02
C GLY A 121 -3.09 -16.42 8.84
N THR A 122 -2.14 -16.48 7.94
CA THR A 122 -1.20 -15.40 7.63
C THR A 122 -1.64 -14.70 6.36
N ASP A 123 -1.74 -13.38 6.43
CA ASP A 123 -2.07 -12.48 5.33
C ASP A 123 -0.97 -11.42 5.21
N TYR A 124 -1.02 -10.55 4.18
CA TYR A 124 0.12 -9.70 3.87
C TYR A 124 -0.29 -8.32 3.34
N LEU A 125 0.53 -7.32 3.72
CA LEU A 125 0.63 -6.03 3.05
C LEU A 125 1.94 -6.04 2.23
N LEU A 126 1.86 -5.69 0.95
CA LEU A 126 3.00 -5.57 0.05
C LEU A 126 3.07 -4.15 -0.52
N ILE A 127 4.28 -3.56 -0.54
CA ILE A 127 4.59 -2.36 -1.31
C ILE A 127 5.75 -2.75 -2.22
N TYR A 128 5.59 -2.59 -3.54
CA TYR A 128 6.56 -3.07 -4.51
C TYR A 128 6.61 -2.21 -5.78
N GLU A 129 7.75 -2.22 -6.46
CA GLU A 129 7.97 -1.54 -7.73
C GLU A 129 7.40 -2.37 -8.88
N TYR A 130 6.64 -1.75 -9.78
CA TYR A 130 5.91 -2.48 -10.83
C TYR A 130 6.43 -2.26 -12.24
N LEU A 131 6.83 -1.03 -12.62
CA LEU A 131 6.96 -0.66 -14.04
C LEU A 131 8.29 -1.06 -14.70
N PHE A 132 9.40 -1.05 -14.00
CA PHE A 132 10.73 -1.31 -14.55
C PHE A 132 11.53 -2.32 -13.72
N GLY A 133 11.12 -2.56 -12.51
CA GLY A 133 11.71 -3.53 -11.61
C GLY A 133 11.15 -4.93 -11.88
N LYS A 134 11.93 -5.92 -11.56
CA LYS A 134 11.51 -7.34 -11.57
C LYS A 134 10.58 -7.63 -10.37
N GLY A 135 9.64 -6.74 -10.05
CA GLY A 135 8.81 -6.84 -8.86
C GLY A 135 9.60 -6.68 -7.55
N THR A 136 10.53 -5.72 -7.51
CA THR A 136 11.31 -5.45 -6.30
C THR A 136 10.36 -5.07 -5.15
N VAL A 137 10.34 -5.88 -4.11
CA VAL A 137 9.54 -5.61 -2.93
C VAL A 137 10.24 -4.55 -2.09
N VAL A 138 9.56 -3.43 -1.91
CA VAL A 138 10.01 -2.30 -1.09
C VAL A 138 9.77 -2.57 0.38
N ALA A 139 8.60 -3.10 0.72
CA ALA A 139 8.23 -3.53 2.06
C ALA A 139 7.20 -4.65 1.98
N ALA A 140 7.33 -5.61 2.87
CA ALA A 140 6.36 -6.67 3.08
C ALA A 140 6.05 -6.79 4.57
N VAL A 141 4.78 -6.81 4.93
CA VAL A 141 4.33 -6.98 6.31
C VAL A 141 3.47 -8.23 6.40
N GLU A 142 3.85 -9.14 7.26
CA GLU A 142 3.07 -10.30 7.63
C GLU A 142 2.03 -9.92 8.68
N LEU A 143 0.81 -10.41 8.51
CA LEU A 143 -0.35 -10.10 9.33
C LEU A 143 -0.98 -11.40 9.86
N THR A 144 -0.89 -11.59 11.17
CA THR A 144 -1.52 -12.71 11.89
C THR A 144 -2.48 -12.16 12.94
N PRO A 145 -3.42 -12.94 13.47
CA PRO A 145 -4.31 -12.46 14.52
C PRO A 145 -3.53 -11.89 15.71
N GLY A 146 -3.75 -10.61 16.00
CA GLY A 146 -3.15 -9.88 17.12
C GLY A 146 -1.69 -9.44 16.89
N ALA A 147 -1.04 -9.81 15.77
CA ALA A 147 0.37 -9.46 15.54
C ALA A 147 0.67 -9.13 14.08
N SER A 148 1.62 -8.22 13.87
CA SER A 148 2.17 -7.90 12.55
C SER A 148 3.69 -7.82 12.62
N ARG A 149 4.36 -8.17 11.51
CA ARG A 149 5.83 -8.17 11.42
C ARG A 149 6.28 -7.72 10.02
N ILE A 150 7.23 -6.80 9.96
CA ILE A 150 7.91 -6.48 8.70
C ILE A 150 8.87 -7.62 8.37
N LEU A 151 8.82 -8.12 7.13
CA LEU A 151 9.71 -9.16 6.67
C LEU A 151 11.06 -8.56 6.25
N GLU A 152 12.14 -9.15 6.73
CA GLU A 152 13.51 -8.83 6.32
C GLU A 152 13.86 -9.51 5.00
N GLU A 153 13.29 -10.69 4.77
CA GLU A 153 13.46 -11.48 3.56
C GLU A 153 12.32 -11.22 2.56
N PRO A 154 12.58 -11.37 1.24
CA PRO A 154 11.53 -11.25 0.25
C PRO A 154 10.36 -12.20 0.57
N PRO A 155 9.11 -11.73 0.42
CA PRO A 155 7.95 -12.58 0.63
C PRO A 155 7.93 -13.73 -0.38
N PRO A 156 7.23 -14.84 -0.07
CA PRO A 156 7.11 -15.96 -1.00
C PRO A 156 6.63 -15.50 -2.38
N LEU A 157 7.27 -15.98 -3.46
CA LEU A 157 6.96 -15.60 -4.86
C LEU A 157 5.48 -15.75 -5.23
N ARG A 158 4.77 -16.70 -4.60
CA ARG A 158 3.32 -16.84 -4.81
C ARG A 158 2.51 -15.60 -4.44
N LEU A 159 2.97 -14.83 -3.44
CA LEU A 159 2.27 -13.64 -2.96
C LEU A 159 2.46 -12.47 -3.92
N THR A 160 3.68 -12.24 -4.39
CA THR A 160 3.94 -11.22 -5.42
C THR A 160 3.21 -11.55 -6.70
N ALA A 161 3.22 -12.82 -7.13
CA ALA A 161 2.47 -13.27 -8.31
C ALA A 161 0.93 -13.14 -8.12
N GLU A 162 0.41 -13.29 -6.91
CA GLU A 162 -1.00 -13.04 -6.62
C GLU A 162 -1.32 -11.55 -6.68
N ALA A 163 -0.49 -10.72 -6.05
CA ALA A 163 -0.62 -9.26 -6.10
C ALA A 163 -0.62 -8.77 -7.55
N ASP A 164 0.35 -9.19 -8.35
CA ASP A 164 0.45 -8.83 -9.77
C ASP A 164 -0.80 -9.23 -10.57
N ARG A 165 -1.30 -10.45 -10.39
CA ARG A 165 -2.54 -10.87 -11.08
C ARG A 165 -3.72 -9.99 -10.70
N THR A 166 -3.87 -9.69 -9.41
CA THR A 166 -4.97 -8.86 -8.92
C THR A 166 -4.85 -7.45 -9.47
N MET A 167 -3.68 -6.83 -9.37
CA MET A 167 -3.43 -5.47 -9.85
C MET A 167 -3.61 -5.36 -11.37
N ASN A 168 -3.12 -6.33 -12.14
CA ASN A 168 -3.32 -6.38 -13.60
C ASN A 168 -4.80 -6.56 -13.98
N SER A 169 -5.57 -7.33 -13.20
CA SER A 169 -7.01 -7.47 -13.43
C SER A 169 -7.74 -6.14 -13.19
N LEU A 170 -7.33 -5.38 -12.18
CA LEU A 170 -7.86 -4.06 -11.89
C LEU A 170 -7.54 -3.07 -13.00
N LEU A 171 -6.30 -3.03 -13.48
CA LEU A 171 -5.88 -2.21 -14.61
C LEU A 171 -6.77 -2.44 -15.83
N ARG A 172 -7.04 -3.71 -16.15
CA ARG A 172 -7.91 -4.08 -17.28
C ARG A 172 -9.37 -3.67 -17.07
N ALA A 173 -9.89 -3.82 -15.84
CA ALA A 173 -11.25 -3.48 -15.50
C ALA A 173 -11.53 -1.96 -15.52
N MET A 174 -10.51 -1.16 -15.22
CA MET A 174 -10.63 0.30 -15.17
C MET A 174 -10.40 0.97 -16.53
N ASP A 175 -10.07 0.23 -17.59
CA ASP A 175 -9.74 0.74 -18.94
C ASP A 175 -8.80 1.97 -18.90
N VAL A 176 -7.81 1.91 -18.04
CA VAL A 176 -6.88 3.03 -17.78
C VAL A 176 -5.96 3.30 -18.99
N SER A 177 -6.02 2.47 -20.02
CA SER A 177 -5.23 2.63 -21.26
C SER A 177 -5.67 3.83 -22.11
N ALA A 178 -6.93 4.26 -22.03
CA ALA A 178 -7.48 5.35 -22.85
C ALA A 178 -7.00 6.77 -22.43
N PRO A 179 -6.98 7.16 -21.13
CA PRO A 179 -6.57 8.51 -20.77
C PRO A 179 -5.05 8.76 -20.88
N TYR A 180 -4.22 7.74 -20.74
CA TYR A 180 -2.75 7.87 -20.83
C TYR A 180 -2.26 8.04 -22.28
N ALA A 181 -2.90 7.40 -23.25
CA ALA A 181 -2.61 7.54 -24.67
C ALA A 181 -3.01 8.94 -25.20
N ALA A 182 -4.14 9.49 -24.73
CA ALA A 182 -4.62 10.81 -25.14
C ALA A 182 -3.72 11.95 -24.64
N GLN A 183 -3.13 11.82 -23.47
CA GLN A 183 -2.29 12.85 -22.85
C GLN A 183 -0.88 12.92 -23.48
N ARG A 184 -0.32 11.79 -23.95
CA ARG A 184 0.94 11.77 -24.69
C ARG A 184 0.85 12.47 -26.05
N ASN A 185 -0.29 12.41 -26.70
CA ASN A 185 -0.50 13.05 -27.99
C ASN A 185 -0.71 14.57 -27.86
N SER A 186 -1.21 15.08 -26.75
CA SER A 186 -1.38 16.53 -26.54
C SER A 186 -0.07 17.24 -26.21
N ASP A 187 0.88 16.58 -25.53
CA ASP A 187 2.18 17.17 -25.16
C ASP A 187 3.17 17.20 -26.34
N THR A 188 2.99 16.33 -27.35
CA THR A 188 3.84 16.32 -28.55
C THR A 188 3.42 17.36 -29.58
N ASP A 189 2.17 17.81 -29.59
CA ASP A 189 1.69 18.80 -30.56
C ASP A 189 1.97 20.26 -30.13
N THR A 190 2.14 20.51 -28.83
CA THR A 190 2.45 21.85 -28.29
C THR A 190 3.92 22.27 -28.54
N HIS A 191 4.80 21.33 -28.83
CA HIS A 191 6.23 21.62 -29.10
C HIS A 191 6.58 21.87 -30.58
N LYS A 192 5.63 21.63 -31.50
CA LYS A 192 5.85 21.85 -32.95
C LYS A 192 5.38 23.22 -33.47
N GLN A 193 4.80 24.09 -32.65
CA GLN A 193 4.28 25.39 -33.06
C GLN A 193 5.14 26.59 -32.60
N ARG A 194 6.36 26.36 -32.13
CA ARG A 194 7.30 27.46 -31.83
C ARG A 194 8.64 27.23 -32.52
N PHE A 195 8.65 27.47 -33.84
CA PHE A 195 9.80 27.96 -34.62
C PHE A 195 9.27 28.74 -35.81
#